data_417bc934fd62adbd36133e32c9d9d7ae
#
_entry.id   417bc934fd62adbd36133e32c9d9d7ae
#
_cell.length_a   1.000
_cell.length_b   1.000
_cell.length_c   1.000
_cell.angle_alpha   90.00
_cell.angle_beta   90.00
_cell.angle_gamma   90.00
#
_symmetry.space_group_name_H-M   'P 1'
#
loop_
_entity.id
_entity.type
_entity.pdbx_description
1 polymer ?
#
loop_
_entity_poly.entity_id
_entity_poly.type
_entity_poly.pdbx_seq_one_letter_code
_entity_poly.pdbx_strand_id
1 'polypeptide(L)'
;IGFIGTGKITTSVITGLFRSKANLKQILISERSKKNSRALAKRLKQVKVVKDNQEIINRSNWVVLAVVPTVAKKILQDLKFKKGQTVISFVSTLNMKDLRRFASPATLVFKAAPLPMVESKLGPIVLYPSNNKVNALFNKIGTVINAKNEKENNYLWTLTAGMATYLELCATLENWLVQRKVNTAKAKRLVTSLVFGLSHTLLLSKQDTRSLVREYQTKKGINEELLLRLKKDKVFDKINKNLNTIFARIKKANDQ
;
A
#
# COMPACT_ATOMS: atom_id res chain seq x y z
N ILE A 1 19.22 -6.30 2.67
CA ILE A 1 17.84 -6.60 2.34
C ILE A 1 17.71 -6.91 0.85
N GLY A 2 16.93 -7.93 0.49
CA GLY A 2 16.68 -8.34 -0.88
C GLY A 2 15.21 -8.24 -1.27
N PHE A 3 14.93 -7.85 -2.52
CA PHE A 3 13.58 -7.76 -3.06
C PHE A 3 13.42 -8.67 -4.27
N ILE A 4 12.53 -9.64 -4.18
CA ILE A 4 12.11 -10.49 -5.30
C ILE A 4 10.87 -9.88 -5.92
N GLY A 5 11.04 -9.28 -7.10
CA GLY A 5 10.06 -8.44 -7.78
C GLY A 5 10.41 -6.95 -7.67
N THR A 6 10.61 -6.31 -8.84
CA THR A 6 11.02 -4.89 -8.94
C THR A 6 9.94 -4.09 -9.65
N GLY A 7 8.71 -4.15 -9.10
CA GLY A 7 7.57 -3.36 -9.54
C GLY A 7 7.51 -1.97 -8.92
N LYS A 8 6.39 -1.26 -9.16
CA LYS A 8 6.13 0.08 -8.63
C LYS A 8 6.26 0.14 -7.10
N ILE A 9 5.66 -0.82 -6.39
CA ILE A 9 5.70 -0.84 -4.91
C ILE A 9 7.12 -1.02 -4.38
N THR A 10 7.90 -1.96 -4.94
CA THR A 10 9.32 -2.12 -4.57
C THR A 10 10.10 -0.84 -4.79
N THR A 11 9.89 -0.17 -5.93
CA THR A 11 10.55 1.11 -6.24
C THR A 11 10.18 2.17 -5.21
N SER A 12 8.91 2.30 -4.86
CA SER A 12 8.44 3.27 -3.88
C SER A 12 8.98 2.98 -2.47
N VAL A 13 8.99 1.72 -2.04
CA VAL A 13 9.54 1.33 -0.73
C VAL A 13 11.04 1.62 -0.66
N ILE A 14 11.82 1.21 -1.66
CA ILE A 14 13.27 1.45 -1.68
C ILE A 14 13.58 2.95 -1.71
N THR A 15 12.83 3.73 -2.50
CA THR A 15 13.00 5.19 -2.56
C THR A 15 12.66 5.85 -1.21
N GLY A 16 11.57 5.43 -0.57
CA GLY A 16 11.17 5.91 0.75
C GLY A 16 12.23 5.59 1.81
N LEU A 17 12.72 4.36 1.85
CA LEU A 17 13.79 3.94 2.76
C LEU A 17 15.08 4.73 2.55
N PHE A 18 15.45 5.00 1.31
CA PHE A 18 16.59 5.86 0.99
C PHE A 18 16.38 7.29 1.49
N ARG A 19 15.22 7.89 1.18
CA ARG A 19 14.87 9.26 1.65
C ARG A 19 14.76 9.37 3.17
N SER A 20 14.42 8.29 3.85
CA SER A 20 14.36 8.26 5.32
C SER A 20 15.73 8.09 5.98
N LYS A 21 16.81 8.02 5.19
CA LYS A 21 18.17 7.73 5.66
C LYS A 21 18.25 6.43 6.47
N ALA A 22 17.41 5.43 6.12
CA ALA A 22 17.48 4.10 6.71
C ALA A 22 18.89 3.53 6.48
N ASN A 23 19.54 3.04 7.55
CA ASN A 23 20.88 2.48 7.45
C ASN A 23 20.84 1.10 6.76
N LEU A 24 20.77 1.11 5.43
CA LEU A 24 20.78 -0.09 4.59
C LEU A 24 22.08 -0.13 3.80
N LYS A 25 23.01 -0.99 4.23
CA LYS A 25 24.34 -1.12 3.59
C LYS A 25 24.21 -1.56 2.12
N GLN A 26 23.29 -2.50 1.83
CA GLN A 26 23.08 -3.04 0.50
C GLN A 26 21.60 -3.42 0.29
N ILE A 27 21.11 -3.15 -0.91
CA ILE A 27 19.77 -3.56 -1.37
C ILE A 27 19.95 -4.39 -2.65
N LEU A 28 19.53 -5.66 -2.60
CA LEU A 28 19.52 -6.54 -3.76
C LEU A 28 18.13 -6.55 -4.39
N ILE A 29 18.03 -6.45 -5.69
CA ILE A 29 16.74 -6.45 -6.41
C ILE A 29 16.79 -7.39 -7.61
N SER A 30 15.66 -8.06 -7.90
CA SER A 30 15.56 -8.92 -9.08
C SER A 30 15.51 -8.11 -10.39
N GLU A 31 16.07 -8.67 -11.48
CA GLU A 31 16.13 -8.02 -12.78
C GLU A 31 14.77 -7.99 -13.51
N ARG A 32 13.76 -8.75 -13.09
CA ARG A 32 12.53 -9.03 -13.87
C ARG A 32 11.92 -7.83 -14.59
N SER A 33 11.88 -6.65 -13.96
CA SER A 33 11.50 -5.39 -14.62
C SER A 33 12.77 -4.62 -14.97
N LYS A 34 13.42 -4.96 -16.09
CA LYS A 34 14.70 -4.36 -16.51
C LYS A 34 14.69 -2.83 -16.49
N LYS A 35 13.59 -2.20 -16.93
CA LYS A 35 13.43 -0.74 -16.89
C LYS A 35 13.52 -0.22 -15.46
N ASN A 36 12.74 -0.77 -14.53
CA ASN A 36 12.68 -0.30 -13.15
C ASN A 36 13.96 -0.63 -12.37
N SER A 37 14.49 -1.86 -12.53
CA SER A 37 15.68 -2.30 -11.81
C SER A 37 16.91 -1.49 -12.21
N ARG A 38 17.11 -1.24 -13.50
CA ARG A 38 18.22 -0.42 -14.01
C ARG A 38 18.08 1.05 -13.57
N ALA A 39 16.89 1.63 -13.67
CA ALA A 39 16.64 3.00 -13.23
C ALA A 39 16.93 3.17 -11.73
N LEU A 40 16.52 2.20 -10.90
CA LEU A 40 16.75 2.23 -9.46
C LEU A 40 18.23 2.09 -9.12
N ALA A 41 18.95 1.15 -9.75
CA ALA A 41 20.38 0.94 -9.53
C ALA A 41 21.23 2.13 -10.02
N LYS A 42 20.84 2.78 -11.13
CA LYS A 42 21.50 4.01 -11.60
C LYS A 42 21.35 5.16 -10.60
N ARG A 43 20.18 5.26 -9.97
CA ARG A 43 19.87 6.36 -9.02
C ARG A 43 20.43 6.15 -7.62
N LEU A 44 20.52 4.90 -7.15
CA LEU A 44 20.89 4.55 -5.79
C LEU A 44 22.07 3.58 -5.77
N LYS A 45 23.25 4.07 -5.37
CA LYS A 45 24.52 3.29 -5.37
C LYS A 45 24.47 2.01 -4.51
N GLN A 46 23.61 1.98 -3.46
CA GLN A 46 23.41 0.81 -2.60
C GLN A 46 22.59 -0.30 -3.26
N VAL A 47 21.90 -0.01 -4.37
CA VAL A 47 21.04 -0.97 -5.07
C VAL A 47 21.86 -1.75 -6.09
N LYS A 48 21.80 -3.08 -5.99
CA LYS A 48 22.43 -3.99 -6.95
C LYS A 48 21.37 -4.90 -7.59
N VAL A 49 21.39 -4.96 -8.92
CA VAL A 49 20.50 -5.86 -9.68
C VAL A 49 21.12 -7.24 -9.69
N VAL A 50 20.31 -8.25 -9.40
CA VAL A 50 20.70 -9.67 -9.36
C VAL A 50 19.78 -10.44 -10.31
N LYS A 51 20.35 -11.32 -11.14
CA LYS A 51 19.59 -12.10 -12.13
C LYS A 51 18.82 -13.24 -11.50
N ASP A 52 19.42 -13.91 -10.52
CA ASP A 52 18.85 -15.07 -9.85
C ASP A 52 18.20 -14.70 -8.52
N ASN A 53 16.94 -15.11 -8.34
CA ASN A 53 16.20 -14.88 -7.09
C ASN A 53 16.79 -15.65 -5.91
N GLN A 54 17.39 -16.83 -6.13
CA GLN A 54 18.03 -17.61 -5.08
C GLN A 54 19.29 -16.91 -4.57
N GLU A 55 20.04 -16.24 -5.45
CA GLU A 55 21.18 -15.42 -5.03
C GLU A 55 20.75 -14.26 -4.11
N ILE A 56 19.59 -13.63 -4.40
CA ILE A 56 19.03 -12.59 -3.51
C ILE A 56 18.78 -13.16 -2.12
N ILE A 57 18.15 -14.34 -2.02
CA ILE A 57 17.90 -15.01 -0.74
C ILE A 57 19.21 -15.31 -0.04
N ASN A 58 20.17 -15.90 -0.76
CA ASN A 58 21.43 -16.33 -0.19
C ASN A 58 22.26 -15.20 0.44
N ARG A 59 22.09 -13.98 -0.09
CA ARG A 59 22.86 -12.79 0.32
C ARG A 59 22.07 -11.81 1.19
N SER A 60 20.83 -12.13 1.58
CA SER A 60 19.96 -11.23 2.33
C SER A 60 19.50 -11.84 3.65
N ASN A 61 19.56 -11.08 4.74
CA ASN A 61 18.95 -11.45 6.02
C ASN A 61 17.44 -11.13 6.03
N TRP A 62 17.03 -10.13 5.25
CA TRP A 62 15.63 -9.74 5.04
C TRP A 62 15.29 -9.91 3.57
N VAL A 63 14.26 -10.68 3.28
CA VAL A 63 13.78 -10.96 1.92
C VAL A 63 12.35 -10.45 1.78
N VAL A 64 12.13 -9.57 0.82
CA VAL A 64 10.81 -9.01 0.50
C VAL A 64 10.29 -9.66 -0.79
N LEU A 65 9.11 -10.26 -0.72
CA LEU A 65 8.41 -10.90 -1.83
C LEU A 65 7.40 -9.90 -2.41
N ALA A 66 7.73 -9.31 -3.55
CA ALA A 66 6.94 -8.26 -4.20
C ALA A 66 6.59 -8.61 -5.66
N VAL A 67 6.28 -9.87 -5.89
CA VAL A 67 5.86 -10.40 -7.19
C VAL A 67 4.34 -10.27 -7.37
N VAL A 68 3.88 -10.30 -8.62
CA VAL A 68 2.43 -10.29 -8.90
C VAL A 68 1.78 -11.58 -8.40
N PRO A 69 0.55 -11.50 -7.87
CA PRO A 69 -0.13 -12.65 -7.25
C PRO A 69 -0.18 -13.92 -8.10
N THR A 70 -0.44 -13.77 -9.40
CA THR A 70 -0.62 -14.89 -10.35
C THR A 70 0.61 -15.78 -10.53
N VAL A 71 1.79 -15.29 -10.22
CA VAL A 71 3.05 -16.04 -10.37
C VAL A 71 3.75 -16.33 -9.04
N ALA A 72 3.19 -15.83 -7.93
CA ALA A 72 3.85 -15.91 -6.62
C ALA A 72 4.13 -17.37 -6.20
N LYS A 73 3.12 -18.24 -6.23
CA LYS A 73 3.28 -19.66 -5.84
C LYS A 73 4.34 -20.35 -6.70
N LYS A 74 4.30 -20.16 -8.03
CA LYS A 74 5.27 -20.75 -8.96
C LYS A 74 6.71 -20.31 -8.70
N ILE A 75 6.92 -19.04 -8.35
CA ILE A 75 8.27 -18.53 -8.06
C ILE A 75 8.74 -19.06 -6.69
N LEU A 76 7.87 -19.08 -5.70
CA LEU A 76 8.24 -19.42 -4.32
C LEU A 76 8.53 -20.90 -4.09
N GLN A 77 7.89 -21.81 -4.85
CA GLN A 77 8.11 -23.26 -4.69
C GLN A 77 9.56 -23.72 -4.99
N ASP A 78 10.27 -22.95 -5.84
CA ASP A 78 11.64 -23.29 -6.25
C ASP A 78 12.71 -22.60 -5.38
N LEU A 79 12.30 -21.72 -4.44
CA LEU A 79 13.19 -20.91 -3.63
C LEU A 79 13.46 -21.57 -2.26
N LYS A 80 14.73 -21.58 -1.86
CA LYS A 80 15.20 -22.14 -0.59
C LYS A 80 15.61 -21.02 0.36
N PHE A 81 14.82 -20.82 1.40
CA PHE A 81 15.11 -19.85 2.44
C PHE A 81 16.05 -20.43 3.51
N LYS A 82 16.57 -19.57 4.41
CA LYS A 82 17.47 -19.96 5.49
C LYS A 82 16.83 -19.75 6.84
N LYS A 83 17.21 -20.56 7.82
CA LYS A 83 16.86 -20.36 9.22
C LYS A 83 17.32 -18.95 9.67
N GLY A 84 16.46 -18.24 10.41
CA GLY A 84 16.77 -16.88 10.90
C GLY A 84 16.56 -15.73 9.92
N GLN A 85 16.20 -16.02 8.65
CA GLN A 85 15.79 -14.96 7.72
C GLN A 85 14.46 -14.35 8.10
N THR A 86 14.31 -13.06 7.84
CA THR A 86 13.04 -12.35 7.89
C THR A 86 12.44 -12.29 6.49
N VAL A 87 11.26 -12.86 6.30
CA VAL A 87 10.54 -12.90 5.01
C VAL A 87 9.30 -12.01 5.11
N ILE A 88 9.17 -11.04 4.22
CA ILE A 88 8.05 -10.10 4.19
C ILE A 88 7.37 -10.19 2.83
N SER A 89 6.08 -10.54 2.81
CA SER A 89 5.30 -10.64 1.57
C SER A 89 4.44 -9.41 1.35
N PHE A 90 4.54 -8.83 0.15
CA PHE A 90 3.65 -7.79 -0.36
C PHE A 90 2.54 -8.38 -1.26
N VAL A 91 2.38 -9.69 -1.25
CA VAL A 91 1.41 -10.41 -2.09
C VAL A 91 0.09 -10.56 -1.34
N SER A 92 -0.98 -9.90 -1.81
CA SER A 92 -2.29 -9.87 -1.16
C SER A 92 -2.97 -11.23 -1.09
N THR A 93 -2.79 -12.06 -2.11
CA THR A 93 -3.48 -13.34 -2.30
C THR A 93 -2.70 -14.55 -1.78
N LEU A 94 -1.64 -14.34 -1.04
CA LEU A 94 -0.86 -15.40 -0.40
C LEU A 94 -1.19 -15.41 1.09
N ASN A 95 -1.88 -16.45 1.58
CA ASN A 95 -2.22 -16.60 2.99
C ASN A 95 -0.98 -16.92 3.85
N MET A 96 -1.10 -16.74 5.16
CA MET A 96 0.03 -16.95 6.08
C MET A 96 0.47 -18.42 6.16
N LYS A 97 -0.45 -19.36 6.01
CA LYS A 97 -0.14 -20.81 6.01
C LYS A 97 0.78 -21.15 4.84
N ASP A 98 0.39 -20.77 3.62
CA ASP A 98 1.19 -21.00 2.42
C ASP A 98 2.50 -20.21 2.46
N LEU A 99 2.45 -18.94 2.89
CA LEU A 99 3.65 -18.13 2.99
C LEU A 99 4.69 -18.75 3.94
N ARG A 100 4.27 -19.23 5.11
CA ARG A 100 5.15 -19.94 6.05
C ARG A 100 5.70 -21.23 5.48
N ARG A 101 4.87 -22.00 4.77
CA ARG A 101 5.31 -23.23 4.09
C ARG A 101 6.40 -22.94 3.05
N PHE A 102 6.19 -21.95 2.18
CA PHE A 102 7.17 -21.58 1.17
C PHE A 102 8.45 -20.95 1.77
N ALA A 103 8.32 -20.21 2.85
CA ALA A 103 9.46 -19.56 3.50
C ALA A 103 10.25 -20.51 4.43
N SER A 104 9.80 -21.74 4.66
CA SER A 104 10.52 -22.71 5.50
C SER A 104 11.97 -22.88 5.03
N PRO A 105 12.97 -22.95 5.94
CA PRO A 105 12.89 -22.96 7.41
C PRO A 105 12.93 -21.57 8.09
N ALA A 106 12.67 -20.47 7.38
CA ALA A 106 12.56 -19.15 8.01
C ALA A 106 11.30 -19.07 8.89
N THR A 107 11.45 -18.57 10.12
CA THR A 107 10.37 -18.48 11.11
C THR A 107 9.81 -17.06 11.28
N LEU A 108 10.57 -16.04 10.87
CA LEU A 108 10.18 -14.64 10.91
C LEU A 108 9.48 -14.25 9.60
N VAL A 109 8.17 -14.53 9.52
CA VAL A 109 7.37 -14.41 8.30
C VAL A 109 6.23 -13.42 8.49
N PHE A 110 6.13 -12.44 7.59
CA PHE A 110 5.22 -11.31 7.69
C PHE A 110 4.51 -11.01 6.36
N LYS A 111 3.31 -10.46 6.45
CA LYS A 111 2.60 -9.81 5.33
C LYS A 111 2.64 -8.30 5.55
N ALA A 112 2.95 -7.54 4.52
CA ALA A 112 2.88 -6.08 4.59
C ALA A 112 2.28 -5.50 3.31
N ALA A 113 1.45 -4.46 3.45
CA ALA A 113 0.81 -3.76 2.34
C ALA A 113 1.26 -2.29 2.27
N PRO A 114 2.50 -2.01 1.85
CA PRO A 114 2.91 -0.64 1.58
C PRO A 114 2.19 -0.14 0.32
N LEU A 115 1.87 1.16 0.31
CA LEU A 115 1.24 1.85 -0.81
C LEU A 115 2.23 2.76 -1.53
N PRO A 116 1.97 3.19 -2.78
CA PRO A 116 2.93 4.00 -3.55
C PRO A 116 3.41 5.28 -2.85
N MET A 117 2.57 5.90 -2.01
CA MET A 117 2.91 7.14 -1.30
C MET A 117 4.02 6.96 -0.25
N VAL A 118 4.42 5.74 0.12
CA VAL A 118 5.58 5.51 1.00
C VAL A 118 6.89 6.03 0.39
N GLU A 119 6.92 6.28 -0.91
CA GLU A 119 8.02 6.98 -1.57
C GLU A 119 8.26 8.37 -0.99
N SER A 120 7.20 9.05 -0.57
CA SER A 120 7.22 10.36 0.10
C SER A 120 7.17 10.27 1.62
N LYS A 121 7.36 9.09 2.19
CA LYS A 121 7.24 8.79 3.63
C LYS A 121 5.83 9.05 4.18
N LEU A 122 4.81 8.78 3.38
CA LEU A 122 3.41 8.99 3.69
C LEU A 122 2.59 7.72 3.49
N GLY A 123 1.40 7.70 4.09
CA GLY A 123 0.39 6.66 3.92
C GLY A 123 0.54 5.47 4.85
N PRO A 124 -0.49 4.63 4.90
CA PRO A 124 -0.51 3.46 5.77
C PRO A 124 0.31 2.31 5.21
N ILE A 125 0.83 1.50 6.11
CA ILE A 125 1.44 0.19 5.81
C ILE A 125 0.78 -0.83 6.73
N VAL A 126 -0.13 -1.63 6.20
CA VAL A 126 -0.72 -2.73 6.97
C VAL A 126 0.36 -3.79 7.20
N LEU A 127 0.49 -4.27 8.44
CA LEU A 127 1.47 -5.30 8.81
C LEU A 127 0.84 -6.41 9.64
N TYR A 128 1.14 -7.67 9.30
CA TYR A 128 0.73 -8.85 10.05
C TYR A 128 1.76 -9.98 9.93
N PRO A 129 2.09 -10.69 11.02
CA PRO A 129 1.88 -10.29 12.42
C PRO A 129 2.72 -9.08 12.81
N SER A 130 2.45 -8.51 13.98
CA SER A 130 3.25 -7.38 14.51
C SER A 130 4.65 -7.83 14.90
N ASN A 131 5.65 -6.98 14.64
CA ASN A 131 7.02 -7.20 15.06
C ASN A 131 7.78 -5.86 15.20
N ASN A 132 8.45 -5.63 16.33
CA ASN A 132 9.10 -4.36 16.63
C ASN A 132 10.16 -3.95 15.60
N LYS A 133 10.97 -4.89 15.09
CA LYS A 133 12.01 -4.60 14.09
C LYS A 133 11.40 -4.25 12.73
N VAL A 134 10.35 -4.97 12.33
CA VAL A 134 9.64 -4.72 11.07
C VAL A 134 8.86 -3.40 11.16
N ASN A 135 8.18 -3.14 12.28
CA ASN A 135 7.53 -1.87 12.57
C ASN A 135 8.52 -0.70 12.50
N ALA A 136 9.66 -0.82 13.13
CA ALA A 136 10.70 0.23 13.13
C ALA A 136 11.24 0.54 11.73
N LEU A 137 11.35 -0.47 10.85
CA LEU A 137 11.75 -0.25 9.47
C LEU A 137 10.68 0.50 8.69
N PHE A 138 9.43 0.03 8.75
CA PHE A 138 8.35 0.59 7.94
C PHE A 138 7.83 1.93 8.46
N ASN A 139 7.89 2.21 9.76
CA ASN A 139 7.58 3.53 10.32
C ASN A 139 8.51 4.66 9.83
N LYS A 140 9.66 4.30 9.23
CA LYS A 140 10.51 5.30 8.56
C LYS A 140 9.90 5.83 7.25
N ILE A 141 8.96 5.11 6.65
CA ILE A 141 8.43 5.42 5.31
C ILE A 141 6.90 5.54 5.26
N GLY A 142 6.20 5.36 6.38
CA GLY A 142 4.75 5.49 6.48
C GLY A 142 4.26 5.19 7.88
N THR A 143 2.95 5.15 8.07
CA THR A 143 2.30 4.80 9.33
C THR A 143 1.99 3.32 9.36
N VAL A 144 2.63 2.55 10.24
CA VAL A 144 2.35 1.12 10.35
C VAL A 144 1.05 0.88 11.12
N ILE A 145 0.17 0.11 10.51
CA ILE A 145 -1.10 -0.36 11.08
C ILE A 145 -0.99 -1.88 11.27
N ASN A 146 -0.83 -2.31 12.53
CA ASN A 146 -0.70 -3.72 12.85
C ASN A 146 -2.06 -4.39 12.93
N ALA A 147 -2.27 -5.46 12.15
CA ALA A 147 -3.44 -6.30 12.25
C ALA A 147 -3.30 -7.32 13.39
N LYS A 148 -4.38 -7.58 14.13
CA LYS A 148 -4.43 -8.54 15.25
C LYS A 148 -4.38 -10.00 14.76
N ASN A 149 -4.96 -10.26 13.58
CA ASN A 149 -5.03 -11.58 12.98
C ASN A 149 -5.11 -11.46 11.45
N GLU A 150 -5.06 -12.59 10.76
CA GLU A 150 -5.08 -12.61 9.29
C GLU A 150 -6.42 -12.11 8.70
N LYS A 151 -7.53 -12.33 9.37
CA LYS A 151 -8.85 -11.84 8.96
C LYS A 151 -8.88 -10.31 8.98
N GLU A 152 -8.41 -9.70 10.05
CA GLU A 152 -8.29 -8.24 10.16
C GLU A 152 -7.30 -7.68 9.13
N ASN A 153 -6.16 -8.34 8.93
CA ASN A 153 -5.21 -7.98 7.87
C ASN A 153 -5.90 -7.93 6.49
N ASN A 154 -6.77 -8.89 6.19
CA ASN A 154 -7.48 -8.93 4.92
C ASN A 154 -8.52 -7.80 4.80
N TYR A 155 -9.18 -7.38 5.89
CA TYR A 155 -10.05 -6.20 5.90
C TYR A 155 -9.26 -4.91 5.64
N LEU A 156 -8.18 -4.70 6.38
CA LEU A 156 -7.33 -3.53 6.22
C LEU A 156 -6.71 -3.47 4.81
N TRP A 157 -6.29 -4.62 4.29
CA TRP A 157 -5.76 -4.71 2.92
C TRP A 157 -6.83 -4.40 1.87
N THR A 158 -8.07 -4.87 2.07
CA THR A 158 -9.19 -4.60 1.16
C THR A 158 -9.41 -3.09 0.98
N LEU A 159 -9.31 -2.31 2.05
CA LEU A 159 -9.49 -0.86 2.00
C LEU A 159 -8.49 -0.17 1.08
N THR A 160 -7.31 -0.76 0.86
CA THR A 160 -6.32 -0.18 -0.08
C THR A 160 -6.81 -0.12 -1.53
N ALA A 161 -7.85 -0.88 -1.89
CA ALA A 161 -8.50 -0.80 -3.20
C ALA A 161 -9.18 0.57 -3.45
N GLY A 162 -9.47 1.33 -2.39
CA GLY A 162 -10.08 2.68 -2.47
C GLY A 162 -9.17 3.76 -3.07
N MET A 163 -7.88 3.51 -3.29
CA MET A 163 -6.95 4.53 -3.80
C MET A 163 -7.39 5.13 -5.15
N ALA A 164 -7.72 4.27 -6.12
CA ALA A 164 -8.16 4.74 -7.44
C ALA A 164 -9.51 5.45 -7.36
N THR A 165 -10.44 4.96 -6.55
CA THR A 165 -11.75 5.58 -6.32
C THR A 165 -11.60 6.99 -5.73
N TYR A 166 -10.68 7.18 -4.79
CA TYR A 166 -10.39 8.50 -4.24
C TYR A 166 -9.83 9.47 -5.29
N LEU A 167 -8.89 9.01 -6.11
CA LEU A 167 -8.34 9.82 -7.21
C LEU A 167 -9.38 10.13 -8.27
N GLU A 168 -10.28 9.19 -8.56
CA GLU A 168 -11.40 9.40 -9.50
C GLU A 168 -12.38 10.46 -8.98
N LEU A 169 -12.67 10.46 -7.67
CA LEU A 169 -13.45 11.55 -7.06
C LEU A 169 -12.80 12.90 -7.30
N CYS A 170 -11.48 13.02 -7.05
CA CYS A 170 -10.74 14.26 -7.31
C CYS A 170 -10.83 14.67 -8.78
N ALA A 171 -10.62 13.73 -9.71
CA ALA A 171 -10.71 13.97 -11.15
C ALA A 171 -12.13 14.40 -11.56
N THR A 172 -13.17 13.81 -10.99
CA THR A 172 -14.57 14.20 -11.22
C THR A 172 -14.81 15.65 -10.82
N LEU A 173 -14.33 16.07 -9.63
CA LEU A 173 -14.46 17.43 -9.15
C LEU A 173 -13.67 18.44 -10.02
N GLU A 174 -12.47 18.07 -10.43
CA GLU A 174 -11.65 18.89 -11.37
C GLU A 174 -12.37 19.04 -12.72
N ASN A 175 -12.85 17.96 -13.30
CA ASN A 175 -13.55 17.97 -14.58
C ASN A 175 -14.83 18.82 -14.53
N TRP A 176 -15.59 18.77 -13.44
CA TRP A 176 -16.78 19.59 -13.25
C TRP A 176 -16.47 21.08 -13.37
N LEU A 177 -15.33 21.54 -12.82
CA LEU A 177 -14.87 22.93 -12.95
C LEU A 177 -14.40 23.24 -14.37
N VAL A 178 -13.62 22.34 -14.99
CA VAL A 178 -13.07 22.56 -16.34
C VAL A 178 -14.20 22.67 -17.39
N GLN A 179 -15.24 21.86 -17.27
CA GLN A 179 -16.43 21.96 -18.13
C GLN A 179 -17.15 23.33 -18.02
N ARG A 180 -16.93 24.03 -16.92
CA ARG A 180 -17.43 25.41 -16.68
C ARG A 180 -16.39 26.48 -17.00
N LYS A 181 -15.40 26.11 -17.84
CA LYS A 181 -14.34 27.02 -18.32
C LYS A 181 -13.39 27.54 -17.21
N VAL A 182 -13.35 26.90 -16.06
CA VAL A 182 -12.31 27.16 -15.07
C VAL A 182 -10.99 26.59 -15.59
N ASN A 183 -9.92 27.38 -15.52
CA ASN A 183 -8.59 26.94 -15.94
C ASN A 183 -8.18 25.65 -15.20
N THR A 184 -7.64 24.68 -15.93
CA THR A 184 -7.27 23.35 -15.44
C THR A 184 -6.32 23.41 -14.23
N ALA A 185 -5.31 24.28 -14.26
CA ALA A 185 -4.36 24.43 -13.15
C ALA A 185 -5.06 24.98 -11.89
N LYS A 186 -5.99 25.94 -12.06
CA LYS A 186 -6.80 26.48 -10.96
C LYS A 186 -7.74 25.43 -10.38
N ALA A 187 -8.43 24.65 -11.22
CA ALA A 187 -9.30 23.55 -10.81
C ALA A 187 -8.52 22.52 -9.98
N LYS A 188 -7.41 22.04 -10.50
CA LYS A 188 -6.52 21.10 -9.82
C LYS A 188 -6.03 21.65 -8.47
N ARG A 189 -5.59 22.92 -8.43
CA ARG A 189 -5.11 23.54 -7.20
C ARG A 189 -6.20 23.62 -6.14
N LEU A 190 -7.43 24.00 -6.53
CA LEU A 190 -8.56 24.08 -5.60
C LEU A 190 -8.90 22.69 -5.02
N VAL A 191 -9.10 21.69 -5.88
CA VAL A 191 -9.44 20.33 -5.43
C VAL A 191 -8.34 19.75 -4.54
N THR A 192 -7.08 19.87 -4.94
CA THR A 192 -5.95 19.36 -4.15
C THR A 192 -5.86 20.04 -2.79
N SER A 193 -6.04 21.38 -2.71
CA SER A 193 -6.00 22.12 -1.45
C SER A 193 -7.17 21.76 -0.53
N LEU A 194 -8.37 21.60 -1.09
CA LEU A 194 -9.57 21.19 -0.34
C LEU A 194 -9.37 19.79 0.29
N VAL A 195 -8.96 18.83 -0.52
CA VAL A 195 -8.76 17.44 -0.09
C VAL A 195 -7.63 17.34 0.93
N PHE A 196 -6.52 18.04 0.71
CA PHE A 196 -5.41 18.09 1.66
C PHE A 196 -5.85 18.69 3.00
N GLY A 197 -6.57 19.82 2.98
CA GLY A 197 -7.07 20.46 4.19
C GLY A 197 -8.01 19.56 4.98
N LEU A 198 -8.98 18.91 4.32
CA LEU A 198 -9.89 17.97 4.97
C LEU A 198 -9.16 16.74 5.53
N SER A 199 -8.21 16.18 4.80
CA SER A 199 -7.40 15.05 5.29
C SER A 199 -6.54 15.43 6.49
N HIS A 200 -5.98 16.64 6.49
CA HIS A 200 -5.22 17.17 7.62
C HIS A 200 -6.10 17.40 8.85
N THR A 201 -7.29 18.00 8.66
CA THR A 201 -8.28 18.15 9.75
C THR A 201 -8.66 16.80 10.35
N LEU A 202 -8.97 15.82 9.50
CA LEU A 202 -9.31 14.46 9.94
C LEU A 202 -8.16 13.79 10.73
N LEU A 203 -6.92 14.03 10.32
CA LEU A 203 -5.74 13.48 11.01
C LEU A 203 -5.53 14.07 12.40
N LEU A 204 -5.77 15.38 12.58
CA LEU A 204 -5.52 16.10 13.82
C LEU A 204 -6.72 16.10 14.77
N SER A 205 -7.92 15.86 14.26
CA SER A 205 -9.14 15.89 15.07
C SER A 205 -9.17 14.75 16.08
N LYS A 206 -9.62 15.06 17.28
CA LYS A 206 -9.97 14.07 18.33
C LYS A 206 -11.41 13.56 18.18
N GLN A 207 -12.22 14.19 17.34
CA GLN A 207 -13.59 13.78 17.07
C GLN A 207 -13.63 12.55 16.15
N ASP A 208 -14.70 11.77 16.25
CA ASP A 208 -14.97 10.74 15.25
C ASP A 208 -15.38 11.36 13.90
N THR A 209 -15.13 10.64 12.82
CA THR A 209 -15.38 11.12 11.46
C THR A 209 -16.84 11.53 11.22
N ARG A 210 -17.81 10.86 11.86
CA ARG A 210 -19.25 11.19 11.71
C ARG A 210 -19.59 12.52 12.37
N SER A 211 -18.93 12.87 13.46
CA SER A 211 -19.07 14.18 14.12
C SER A 211 -18.53 15.29 13.22
N LEU A 212 -17.35 15.10 12.62
CA LEU A 212 -16.81 16.03 11.64
C LEU A 212 -17.75 16.22 10.44
N VAL A 213 -18.32 15.14 9.90
CA VAL A 213 -19.31 15.25 8.82
C VAL A 213 -20.49 16.11 9.23
N ARG A 214 -20.98 16.04 10.49
CA ARG A 214 -22.07 16.91 10.99
C ARG A 214 -21.61 18.36 11.15
N GLU A 215 -20.43 18.58 11.68
CA GLU A 215 -19.87 19.93 11.89
C GLU A 215 -19.71 20.71 10.58
N TYR A 216 -19.29 20.02 9.50
CA TYR A 216 -19.11 20.63 8.18
C TYR A 216 -20.43 20.81 7.40
N GLN A 217 -21.58 20.51 8.00
CA GLN A 217 -22.91 20.72 7.41
C GLN A 217 -23.58 21.94 8.05
N THR A 218 -23.69 23.03 7.31
CA THR A 218 -24.57 24.13 7.68
C THR A 218 -25.99 23.75 7.27
N LYS A 219 -26.95 23.82 8.18
CA LYS A 219 -28.37 23.54 7.91
C LYS A 219 -28.85 24.33 6.68
N LYS A 220 -29.43 23.61 5.70
CA LYS A 220 -29.83 24.16 4.39
C LYS A 220 -28.68 24.72 3.57
N GLY A 221 -27.42 24.43 3.91
CA GLY A 221 -26.25 24.84 3.15
C GLY A 221 -25.90 23.88 2.02
N ILE A 222 -25.02 24.32 1.12
CA ILE A 222 -24.62 23.56 -0.08
C ILE A 222 -23.93 22.22 0.27
N ASN A 223 -23.21 22.15 1.38
CA ASN A 223 -22.56 20.92 1.84
C ASN A 223 -23.58 19.88 2.28
N GLU A 224 -24.60 20.28 3.03
CA GLU A 224 -25.70 19.40 3.44
C GLU A 224 -26.49 18.92 2.21
N GLU A 225 -26.85 19.83 1.30
CA GLU A 225 -27.61 19.50 0.11
C GLU A 225 -26.91 18.46 -0.76
N LEU A 226 -25.64 18.67 -1.11
CA LEU A 226 -24.89 17.72 -1.92
C LEU A 226 -24.79 16.36 -1.24
N LEU A 227 -24.48 16.33 0.07
CA LEU A 227 -24.39 15.08 0.81
C LEU A 227 -25.71 14.31 0.83
N LEU A 228 -26.84 14.99 1.03
CA LEU A 228 -28.16 14.36 1.06
C LEU A 228 -28.54 13.78 -0.30
N ARG A 229 -28.22 14.48 -1.42
CA ARG A 229 -28.41 13.97 -2.78
C ARG A 229 -27.61 12.68 -3.00
N LEU A 230 -26.32 12.68 -2.65
CA LEU A 230 -25.46 11.49 -2.80
C LEU A 230 -25.92 10.31 -1.90
N LYS A 231 -26.45 10.59 -0.71
CA LYS A 231 -27.07 9.56 0.15
C LYS A 231 -28.34 8.99 -0.49
N LYS A 232 -29.22 9.84 -1.04
CA LYS A 232 -30.43 9.41 -1.77
C LYS A 232 -30.07 8.50 -2.95
N ASP A 233 -28.99 8.80 -3.68
CA ASP A 233 -28.48 8.00 -4.80
C ASP A 233 -27.72 6.74 -4.34
N LYS A 234 -27.66 6.48 -3.03
CA LYS A 234 -27.01 5.32 -2.40
C LYS A 234 -25.54 5.17 -2.77
N VAL A 235 -24.83 6.28 -3.01
CA VAL A 235 -23.42 6.26 -3.45
C VAL A 235 -22.55 5.58 -2.39
N PHE A 236 -22.74 5.89 -1.10
CA PHE A 236 -21.95 5.31 -0.01
C PHE A 236 -22.27 3.84 0.22
N ASP A 237 -23.52 3.41 0.02
CA ASP A 237 -23.93 2.00 0.09
C ASP A 237 -23.30 1.18 -1.03
N LYS A 238 -23.22 1.75 -2.25
CA LYS A 238 -22.54 1.14 -3.40
C LYS A 238 -21.05 0.96 -3.11
N ILE A 239 -20.39 1.92 -2.46
CA ILE A 239 -18.99 1.80 -2.04
C ILE A 239 -18.83 0.59 -1.09
N ASN A 240 -19.65 0.51 -0.04
CA ASN A 240 -19.60 -0.61 0.93
C ASN A 240 -19.86 -1.96 0.25
N LYS A 241 -20.86 -2.05 -0.62
CA LYS A 241 -21.16 -3.27 -1.39
C LYS A 241 -19.96 -3.72 -2.22
N ASN A 242 -19.31 -2.80 -2.92
CA ASN A 242 -18.15 -3.12 -3.76
C ASN A 242 -16.92 -3.50 -2.93
N LEU A 243 -16.68 -2.87 -1.78
CA LEU A 243 -15.63 -3.30 -0.84
C LEU A 243 -15.84 -4.74 -0.37
N ASN A 244 -17.09 -5.14 -0.06
CA ASN A 244 -17.41 -6.53 0.28
C ASN A 244 -17.10 -7.51 -0.87
N THR A 245 -17.34 -7.11 -2.12
CA THR A 245 -16.98 -7.91 -3.31
C THR A 245 -15.46 -8.09 -3.43
N ILE A 246 -14.68 -7.01 -3.22
CA ILE A 246 -13.21 -7.08 -3.23
C ILE A 246 -12.70 -7.95 -2.09
N PHE A 247 -13.28 -7.82 -0.89
CA PHE A 247 -12.94 -8.67 0.26
C PHE A 247 -13.20 -10.16 -0.03
N ALA A 248 -14.36 -10.50 -0.59
CA ALA A 248 -14.69 -11.87 -0.97
C ALA A 248 -13.66 -12.45 -1.96
N ARG A 249 -13.20 -11.66 -2.94
CA ARG A 249 -12.13 -12.04 -3.87
C ARG A 249 -10.80 -12.32 -3.15
N ILE A 250 -10.39 -11.46 -2.22
CA ILE A 250 -9.15 -11.65 -1.44
C ILE A 250 -9.27 -12.91 -0.58
N LYS A 251 -10.40 -13.11 0.08
CA LYS A 251 -10.67 -14.31 0.89
C LYS A 251 -10.57 -15.57 0.04
N LYS A 252 -11.31 -15.64 -1.08
CA LYS A 252 -11.27 -16.80 -1.98
C LYS A 252 -9.86 -17.14 -2.46
N ALA A 253 -9.06 -16.13 -2.80
CA ALA A 253 -7.68 -16.33 -3.24
C ALA A 253 -6.73 -16.80 -2.11
N ASN A 254 -7.06 -16.51 -0.85
CA ASN A 254 -6.30 -16.96 0.32
C ASN A 254 -6.74 -18.36 0.79
N ASP A 255 -7.95 -18.81 0.44
CA ASP A 255 -8.49 -20.12 0.80
C ASP A 255 -8.08 -21.22 -0.21
N GLN A 256 -7.55 -20.87 -1.38
CA GLN A 256 -6.98 -21.74 -2.43
C GLN A 256 -5.48 -21.95 -2.23
#